data_7c4358c3629154af330340b9879dfe5b
#
_entry.id   7c4358c3629154af330340b9879dfe5b
#
_cell.length_a   1.000
_cell.length_b   1.000
_cell.length_c   1.000
_cell.angle_alpha   90.00
_cell.angle_beta   90.00
_cell.angle_gamma   90.00
#
_symmetry.space_group_name_H-M   'P 1'
#
loop_
_entity.id
_entity.type
_entity.pdbx_description
1 polymer ?
#
loop_
_entity_poly.entity_id
_entity_poly.type
_entity_poly.pdbx_seq_one_letter_code
_entity_poly.pdbx_strand_id
1 'polypeptide(L)'
;MIAANFSLAQALASNQAAPVGVAAFNMAWAGTPDDFKKHLAVCASATVNWCDTRARIVRGATAATSEETARATQCQDAVLKAAGGPAASNLIAPCNAYRSGEAPVLGQPRPDPNVTRTPAAYQEKLDKLRETVEGLISRDGVRVIAFQEVRSSAVIKLVLGQYADKFDVCDAKHTAFQTLAFAWDKTVTSKPAQCVVEPALAIKDPPNDPATFRSVRPGLALTLTVNDQPVTLMNIHLKAACASVTNSDPRYPGRMLTDANEACEVLNRQVPILENWIERVAAKTPRFVLLGDFNRRIDDELALAPKANEIRADGTDPASPNNVGTDGKVSTKYLWQEISDGTPTMHQLPLSTKDGGCSGFTGLDHIVISDALKAINPGTIASRRVAVATVPNQKIETSDHCPRIASLKF
;
A
#
# COMPACT_ATOMS: atom_id res chain seq x y z
N MET A 1 15.39 70.43 -18.52
CA MET A 1 15.14 69.08 -19.08
C MET A 1 15.53 68.05 -18.01
N ILE A 2 14.56 67.56 -17.29
CA ILE A 2 14.76 66.54 -16.25
C ILE A 2 14.35 65.22 -16.88
N ALA A 3 15.33 64.32 -17.10
CA ALA A 3 15.04 62.97 -17.62
C ALA A 3 14.63 62.05 -16.42
N ALA A 4 13.38 61.61 -16.44
CA ALA A 4 12.88 60.63 -15.52
C ALA A 4 13.35 59.22 -15.92
N ASN A 5 14.21 58.61 -15.16
CA ASN A 5 14.58 57.22 -15.26
C ASN A 5 13.43 56.36 -14.68
N PHE A 6 12.57 55.78 -15.53
CA PHE A 6 11.66 54.74 -15.11
C PHE A 6 12.45 53.43 -14.97
N SER A 7 12.69 53.03 -13.74
CA SER A 7 13.20 51.72 -13.37
C SER A 7 12.13 50.64 -13.67
N LEU A 8 12.38 49.84 -14.70
CA LEU A 8 11.62 48.60 -14.95
C LEU A 8 12.07 47.52 -13.98
N ALA A 9 11.67 47.60 -12.75
CA ALA A 9 11.62 46.44 -11.84
C ALA A 9 10.29 45.73 -12.07
N GLN A 10 10.08 45.12 -13.24
CA GLN A 10 9.01 44.17 -13.40
C GLN A 10 9.31 42.95 -12.56
N ALA A 11 8.56 42.80 -11.48
CA ALA A 11 8.49 41.63 -10.65
C ALA A 11 8.32 40.38 -11.54
N LEU A 12 9.33 39.55 -11.58
CA LEU A 12 9.20 38.14 -11.93
C LEU A 12 8.32 37.53 -10.81
N ALA A 13 7.01 37.68 -10.96
CA ALA A 13 6.07 36.82 -10.26
C ALA A 13 6.44 35.41 -10.70
N SER A 14 7.16 34.68 -9.85
CA SER A 14 7.40 33.28 -10.03
C SER A 14 6.01 32.64 -10.16
N ASN A 15 5.73 32.14 -11.33
CA ASN A 15 4.52 31.36 -11.62
C ASN A 15 4.68 30.05 -10.83
N GLN A 16 4.51 30.14 -9.49
CA GLN A 16 4.57 28.96 -8.64
C GLN A 16 3.37 28.11 -8.97
N ALA A 17 3.62 27.00 -9.65
CA ALA A 17 2.60 26.04 -9.98
C ALA A 17 1.78 25.68 -8.72
N ALA A 18 0.46 25.60 -8.89
CA ALA A 18 -0.42 25.21 -7.80
C ALA A 18 -0.04 23.80 -7.29
N PRO A 19 -0.07 23.59 -5.99
CA PRO A 19 0.22 22.26 -5.43
C PRO A 19 -0.76 21.20 -5.96
N VAL A 20 -0.25 20.01 -6.22
CA VAL A 20 -1.02 18.84 -6.65
C VAL A 20 -1.30 17.97 -5.43
N GLY A 21 -2.56 17.66 -5.17
CA GLY A 21 -2.96 16.71 -4.16
C GLY A 21 -2.62 15.28 -4.58
N VAL A 22 -1.90 14.55 -3.75
CA VAL A 22 -1.60 13.12 -3.93
C VAL A 22 -2.20 12.30 -2.80
N ALA A 23 -2.65 11.08 -3.10
CA ALA A 23 -3.19 10.16 -2.10
C ALA A 23 -2.64 8.74 -2.27
N ALA A 24 -2.47 8.03 -1.15
CA ALA A 24 -2.37 6.57 -1.08
C ALA A 24 -3.64 6.03 -0.43
N PHE A 25 -4.27 5.02 -1.02
CA PHE A 25 -5.50 4.43 -0.50
C PHE A 25 -5.56 2.92 -0.73
N ASN A 26 -5.39 2.16 0.35
CA ASN A 26 -5.69 0.74 0.36
C ASN A 26 -7.22 0.55 0.46
N MET A 27 -7.82 -0.14 -0.53
CA MET A 27 -9.27 -0.28 -0.67
C MET A 27 -9.82 -1.60 -0.12
N ALA A 28 -9.03 -2.36 0.64
CA ALA A 28 -9.44 -3.61 1.30
C ALA A 28 -10.18 -4.56 0.34
N TRP A 29 -9.44 -5.19 -0.59
CA TRP A 29 -9.97 -6.20 -1.53
C TRP A 29 -11.05 -5.68 -2.49
N ALA A 30 -10.89 -4.50 -3.07
CA ALA A 30 -11.86 -3.95 -4.01
C ALA A 30 -11.75 -4.61 -5.40
N GLY A 31 -12.85 -5.18 -5.87
CA GLY A 31 -13.06 -5.71 -7.21
C GLY A 31 -14.37 -5.20 -7.81
N THR A 32 -14.65 -5.57 -9.04
CA THR A 32 -15.95 -5.30 -9.66
C THR A 32 -17.05 -6.19 -9.06
N PRO A 33 -18.34 -5.89 -9.28
CA PRO A 33 -19.43 -6.81 -8.89
C PRO A 33 -19.26 -8.21 -9.47
N ASP A 34 -18.67 -8.36 -10.65
CA ASP A 34 -18.42 -9.67 -11.26
C ASP A 34 -17.25 -10.40 -10.56
N ASP A 35 -16.24 -9.70 -10.07
CA ASP A 35 -15.20 -10.30 -9.24
C ASP A 35 -15.81 -10.81 -7.91
N PHE A 36 -16.75 -10.07 -7.34
CA PHE A 36 -17.47 -10.51 -6.14
C PHE A 36 -18.38 -11.71 -6.40
N LYS A 37 -19.05 -11.81 -7.57
CA LYS A 37 -19.81 -13.01 -7.94
C LYS A 37 -18.92 -14.25 -8.01
N LYS A 38 -17.69 -14.13 -8.54
CA LYS A 38 -16.71 -15.23 -8.56
C LYS A 38 -16.31 -15.64 -7.14
N HIS A 39 -16.06 -14.65 -6.27
CA HIS A 39 -15.80 -14.89 -4.85
C HIS A 39 -16.97 -15.68 -4.20
N LEU A 40 -18.22 -15.27 -4.42
CA LEU A 40 -19.40 -15.97 -3.89
C LEU A 40 -19.54 -17.40 -4.42
N ALA A 41 -19.29 -17.60 -5.71
CA ALA A 41 -19.37 -18.93 -6.32
C ALA A 41 -18.47 -19.95 -5.63
N VAL A 42 -17.32 -19.51 -5.12
CA VAL A 42 -16.38 -20.34 -4.35
C VAL A 42 -16.73 -20.34 -2.87
N CYS A 43 -16.77 -19.18 -2.24
CA CYS A 43 -16.79 -19.05 -0.78
C CYS A 43 -18.16 -19.34 -0.16
N ALA A 44 -19.26 -19.23 -0.93
CA ALA A 44 -20.60 -19.64 -0.49
C ALA A 44 -20.94 -21.10 -0.80
N SER A 45 -20.06 -21.83 -1.49
CA SER A 45 -20.31 -23.25 -1.79
C SER A 45 -20.33 -24.07 -0.50
N ALA A 46 -21.16 -25.12 -0.46
CA ALA A 46 -21.31 -25.99 0.71
C ALA A 46 -20.00 -26.66 1.14
N THR A 47 -19.03 -26.75 0.23
CA THR A 47 -17.73 -27.35 0.49
C THR A 47 -16.72 -26.39 1.11
N VAL A 48 -16.99 -25.09 1.11
CA VAL A 48 -16.04 -24.02 1.52
C VAL A 48 -16.62 -23.08 2.57
N ASN A 49 -17.94 -22.88 2.62
CA ASN A 49 -18.59 -21.87 3.47
C ASN A 49 -18.33 -22.03 4.98
N TRP A 50 -17.81 -23.17 5.39
CA TRP A 50 -17.48 -23.50 6.79
C TRP A 50 -16.04 -23.16 7.17
N CYS A 51 -15.17 -22.80 6.22
CA CYS A 51 -13.74 -22.84 6.45
C CYS A 51 -13.05 -21.44 6.48
N ASP A 52 -11.99 -21.36 7.27
CA ASP A 52 -11.04 -20.24 7.29
C ASP A 52 -9.69 -20.77 6.83
N THR A 53 -9.15 -20.24 5.73
CA THR A 53 -7.85 -20.65 5.17
C THR A 53 -6.66 -20.24 6.02
N ARG A 54 -6.86 -19.48 7.09
CA ARG A 54 -5.79 -19.05 8.01
C ARG A 54 -5.77 -19.91 9.25
N ALA A 55 -4.58 -20.41 9.58
CA ALA A 55 -4.36 -21.00 10.91
C ALA A 55 -4.42 -19.88 11.96
N ARG A 56 -5.23 -20.07 12.99
CA ARG A 56 -5.39 -19.11 14.08
C ARG A 56 -4.23 -19.21 15.05
N ILE A 57 -3.58 -18.09 15.32
CA ILE A 57 -2.54 -17.99 16.34
C ILE A 57 -3.19 -17.44 17.60
N VAL A 58 -3.06 -18.18 18.69
CA VAL A 58 -3.55 -17.74 20.02
C VAL A 58 -2.75 -16.51 20.45
N ARG A 59 -3.43 -15.55 21.09
CA ARG A 59 -2.79 -14.34 21.60
C ARG A 59 -1.59 -14.69 22.49
N GLY A 60 -0.43 -14.13 22.17
CA GLY A 60 0.83 -14.40 22.87
C GLY A 60 1.63 -15.60 22.35
N ALA A 61 1.09 -16.38 21.40
CA ALA A 61 1.85 -17.43 20.73
C ALA A 61 2.57 -16.91 19.49
N THR A 62 3.70 -17.55 19.16
CA THR A 62 4.51 -17.24 17.97
C THR A 62 4.04 -17.99 16.72
N ALA A 63 3.33 -19.11 16.90
CA ALA A 63 2.83 -19.96 15.83
C ALA A 63 1.45 -20.54 16.16
N ALA A 64 0.74 -20.99 15.14
CA ALA A 64 -0.48 -21.78 15.27
C ALA A 64 -0.17 -23.21 15.77
N THR A 65 -1.15 -23.84 16.40
CA THR A 65 -1.03 -25.26 16.73
C THR A 65 -1.03 -26.13 15.48
N SER A 66 -0.52 -27.36 15.59
CA SER A 66 -0.55 -28.33 14.49
C SER A 66 -1.97 -28.64 14.02
N GLU A 67 -2.93 -28.69 14.93
CA GLU A 67 -4.34 -28.90 14.63
C GLU A 67 -4.92 -27.73 13.82
N GLU A 68 -4.68 -26.48 14.24
CA GLU A 68 -5.10 -25.28 13.49
C GLU A 68 -4.43 -25.18 12.12
N THR A 69 -3.18 -25.58 12.01
CA THR A 69 -2.45 -25.65 10.74
C THR A 69 -3.09 -26.69 9.80
N ALA A 70 -3.37 -27.90 10.31
CA ALA A 70 -4.02 -28.95 9.52
C ALA A 70 -5.43 -28.54 9.07
N ARG A 71 -6.22 -27.93 9.95
CA ARG A 71 -7.55 -27.38 9.61
C ARG A 71 -7.46 -26.32 8.51
N ALA A 72 -6.52 -25.40 8.62
CA ALA A 72 -6.32 -24.34 7.62
C ALA A 72 -5.89 -24.91 6.26
N THR A 73 -5.01 -25.91 6.25
CA THR A 73 -4.58 -26.63 5.04
C THR A 73 -5.76 -27.31 4.38
N GLN A 74 -6.57 -28.07 5.14
CA GLN A 74 -7.77 -28.72 4.61
C GLN A 74 -8.76 -27.73 4.00
N CYS A 75 -8.92 -26.59 4.64
CA CYS A 75 -9.75 -25.51 4.10
C CYS A 75 -9.15 -24.94 2.81
N GLN A 76 -7.86 -24.73 2.77
CA GLN A 76 -7.19 -24.22 1.57
C GLN A 76 -7.37 -25.18 0.38
N ASP A 77 -7.22 -26.48 0.59
CA ASP A 77 -7.44 -27.50 -0.45
C ASP A 77 -8.89 -27.48 -0.95
N ALA A 78 -9.85 -27.33 -0.06
CA ALA A 78 -11.27 -27.21 -0.43
C ALA A 78 -11.53 -25.97 -1.30
N VAL A 79 -10.92 -24.81 -0.93
CA VAL A 79 -11.02 -23.57 -1.71
C VAL A 79 -10.35 -23.72 -3.09
N LEU A 80 -9.17 -24.31 -3.15
CA LEU A 80 -8.47 -24.56 -4.43
C LEU A 80 -9.32 -25.44 -5.36
N LYS A 81 -9.90 -26.51 -4.83
CA LYS A 81 -10.80 -27.39 -5.59
C LYS A 81 -12.05 -26.67 -6.08
N ALA A 82 -12.70 -25.88 -5.21
CA ALA A 82 -13.90 -25.14 -5.57
C ALA A 82 -13.63 -24.03 -6.60
N ALA A 83 -12.46 -23.44 -6.57
CA ALA A 83 -12.03 -22.41 -7.52
C ALA A 83 -11.60 -22.96 -8.89
N GLY A 84 -11.35 -24.26 -9.01
CA GLY A 84 -10.84 -24.88 -10.24
C GLY A 84 -9.28 -24.86 -10.34
N GLY A 85 -8.61 -24.76 -9.21
CA GLY A 85 -7.15 -24.84 -9.09
C GLY A 85 -6.45 -23.56 -8.59
N PRO A 86 -5.13 -23.64 -8.38
CA PRO A 86 -4.38 -22.55 -7.75
C PRO A 86 -4.42 -21.23 -8.51
N ALA A 87 -4.25 -21.25 -9.84
CA ALA A 87 -4.27 -20.03 -10.65
C ALA A 87 -5.63 -19.31 -10.60
N ALA A 88 -6.73 -20.06 -10.67
CA ALA A 88 -8.07 -19.49 -10.56
C ALA A 88 -8.34 -18.98 -9.14
N SER A 89 -7.91 -19.69 -8.10
CA SER A 89 -8.03 -19.28 -6.70
C SER A 89 -7.31 -17.97 -6.42
N ASN A 90 -6.13 -17.75 -7.01
CA ASN A 90 -5.39 -16.50 -6.84
C ASN A 90 -6.13 -15.26 -7.37
N LEU A 91 -7.05 -15.44 -8.32
CA LEU A 91 -7.85 -14.35 -8.89
C LEU A 91 -9.11 -14.03 -8.08
N ILE A 92 -9.34 -14.73 -6.97
CA ILE A 92 -10.50 -14.59 -6.10
C ILE A 92 -10.04 -14.01 -4.77
N ALA A 93 -10.79 -13.03 -4.23
CA ALA A 93 -10.54 -12.55 -2.88
C ALA A 93 -10.71 -13.70 -1.89
N PRO A 94 -9.85 -13.83 -0.87
CA PRO A 94 -9.99 -14.87 0.16
C PRO A 94 -11.38 -14.84 0.79
N CYS A 95 -11.89 -16.00 1.21
CA CYS A 95 -13.25 -16.10 1.74
C CYS A 95 -13.49 -15.25 3.01
N ASN A 96 -12.43 -14.87 3.69
CA ASN A 96 -12.47 -13.97 4.84
C ASN A 96 -12.08 -12.50 4.50
N ALA A 97 -12.01 -12.11 3.23
CA ALA A 97 -11.58 -10.78 2.82
C ALA A 97 -12.59 -9.68 3.21
N TYR A 98 -13.87 -9.98 3.15
CA TYR A 98 -14.92 -9.01 3.40
C TYR A 98 -15.43 -9.10 4.83
N ARG A 99 -14.75 -8.40 5.74
CA ARG A 99 -15.08 -8.38 7.16
C ARG A 99 -16.35 -7.55 7.41
N SER A 100 -16.98 -7.80 8.56
CA SER A 100 -17.97 -6.89 9.11
C SER A 100 -17.27 -5.64 9.63
N GLY A 101 -17.82 -4.45 9.34
CA GLY A 101 -17.36 -3.19 9.93
C GLY A 101 -17.76 -3.02 11.40
N GLU A 102 -18.45 -4.01 12.00
CA GLU A 102 -18.82 -3.96 13.42
C GLU A 102 -17.55 -4.01 14.29
N ALA A 103 -17.37 -3.00 15.10
CA ALA A 103 -16.30 -2.97 16.08
C ALA A 103 -16.48 -4.18 17.04
N PRO A 104 -15.42 -4.95 17.32
CA PRO A 104 -15.52 -6.03 18.27
C PRO A 104 -15.88 -5.46 19.65
N VAL A 105 -17.04 -5.88 20.18
CA VAL A 105 -17.46 -5.54 21.53
C VAL A 105 -16.59 -6.35 22.52
N LEU A 106 -15.99 -5.69 23.48
CA LEU A 106 -15.17 -6.35 24.48
C LEU A 106 -16.01 -7.40 25.23
N GLY A 107 -15.54 -8.65 25.24
CA GLY A 107 -16.22 -9.77 25.90
C GLY A 107 -17.27 -10.51 25.03
N GLN A 108 -17.49 -10.07 23.79
CA GLN A 108 -18.34 -10.83 22.84
C GLN A 108 -17.48 -11.54 21.77
N PRO A 109 -17.99 -12.66 21.21
CA PRO A 109 -17.34 -13.29 20.06
C PRO A 109 -17.24 -12.27 18.91
N ARG A 110 -16.11 -12.27 18.20
CA ARG A 110 -16.03 -11.50 16.96
C ARG A 110 -17.08 -12.03 15.97
N PRO A 111 -17.68 -11.16 15.15
CA PRO A 111 -18.55 -11.60 14.06
C PRO A 111 -17.88 -12.72 13.28
N ASP A 112 -18.64 -13.74 12.92
CA ASP A 112 -18.11 -14.90 12.19
C ASP A 112 -17.47 -14.43 10.87
N PRO A 113 -16.16 -14.63 10.67
CA PRO A 113 -15.49 -14.24 9.44
C PRO A 113 -16.01 -15.02 8.22
N ASN A 114 -16.72 -16.13 8.45
CA ASN A 114 -17.25 -17.01 7.40
C ASN A 114 -18.66 -16.62 6.94
N VAL A 115 -19.27 -15.57 7.53
CA VAL A 115 -20.56 -15.09 7.04
C VAL A 115 -20.42 -14.57 5.63
N THR A 116 -21.02 -15.30 4.69
CA THR A 116 -21.05 -14.91 3.28
C THR A 116 -21.79 -13.59 3.11
N ARG A 117 -21.11 -12.60 2.59
CA ARG A 117 -21.71 -11.29 2.33
C ARG A 117 -22.57 -11.34 1.08
N THR A 118 -23.62 -10.51 1.03
CA THR A 118 -24.52 -10.45 -0.11
C THR A 118 -23.99 -9.52 -1.20
N PRO A 119 -24.41 -9.69 -2.47
CA PRO A 119 -24.08 -8.74 -3.54
C PRO A 119 -24.53 -7.30 -3.21
N ALA A 120 -25.66 -7.13 -2.53
CA ALA A 120 -26.14 -5.81 -2.10
C ALA A 120 -25.20 -5.16 -1.07
N ALA A 121 -24.72 -5.91 -0.06
CA ALA A 121 -23.74 -5.40 0.90
C ALA A 121 -22.41 -5.06 0.24
N TYR A 122 -22.00 -5.81 -0.78
CA TYR A 122 -20.80 -5.50 -1.54
C TYR A 122 -20.98 -4.25 -2.41
N GLN A 123 -22.16 -4.05 -3.00
CA GLN A 123 -22.46 -2.81 -3.73
C GLN A 123 -22.42 -1.59 -2.80
N GLU A 124 -22.96 -1.70 -1.58
CA GLU A 124 -22.85 -0.63 -0.56
C GLU A 124 -21.38 -0.30 -0.26
N LYS A 125 -20.48 -1.30 -0.14
CA LYS A 125 -19.04 -1.08 -0.02
C LYS A 125 -18.48 -0.28 -1.19
N LEU A 126 -18.79 -0.65 -2.43
CA LEU A 126 -18.33 0.06 -3.62
C LEU A 126 -18.86 1.51 -3.68
N ASP A 127 -20.11 1.72 -3.28
CA ASP A 127 -20.71 3.05 -3.23
C ASP A 127 -20.01 3.95 -2.19
N LYS A 128 -19.61 3.38 -1.05
CA LYS A 128 -18.86 4.11 0.00
C LYS A 128 -17.39 4.33 -0.39
N LEU A 129 -16.77 3.41 -1.11
CA LEU A 129 -15.45 3.64 -1.71
C LEU A 129 -15.52 4.79 -2.72
N ARG A 130 -16.57 4.83 -3.58
CA ARG A 130 -16.80 5.92 -4.52
C ARG A 130 -17.00 7.25 -3.80
N GLU A 131 -17.88 7.32 -2.78
CA GLU A 131 -18.08 8.52 -1.97
C GLU A 131 -16.76 9.04 -1.37
N THR A 132 -15.92 8.13 -0.89
CA THR A 132 -14.58 8.47 -0.36
C THR A 132 -13.70 9.07 -1.45
N VAL A 133 -13.58 8.42 -2.61
CA VAL A 133 -12.73 8.87 -3.73
C VAL A 133 -13.23 10.19 -4.32
N GLU A 134 -14.53 10.34 -4.53
CA GLU A 134 -15.11 11.61 -4.98
C GLU A 134 -14.86 12.75 -3.97
N GLY A 135 -14.92 12.45 -2.68
CA GLY A 135 -14.56 13.39 -1.61
C GLY A 135 -13.10 13.82 -1.64
N LEU A 136 -12.17 12.86 -1.87
CA LEU A 136 -10.74 13.17 -2.04
C LEU A 136 -10.51 14.14 -3.21
N ILE A 137 -11.22 13.94 -4.33
CA ILE A 137 -11.07 14.78 -5.52
C ILE A 137 -11.71 16.16 -5.31
N SER A 138 -12.97 16.20 -4.86
CA SER A 138 -13.76 17.44 -4.82
C SER A 138 -13.43 18.33 -3.63
N ARG A 139 -13.30 17.74 -2.45
CA ARG A 139 -13.11 18.46 -1.19
C ARG A 139 -11.64 18.65 -0.83
N ASP A 140 -10.84 17.58 -1.05
CA ASP A 140 -9.45 17.54 -0.60
C ASP A 140 -8.45 17.91 -1.71
N GLY A 141 -8.93 18.15 -2.94
CA GLY A 141 -8.12 18.61 -4.08
C GLY A 141 -7.12 17.57 -4.60
N VAL A 142 -7.37 16.28 -4.32
CA VAL A 142 -6.49 15.20 -4.79
C VAL A 142 -6.62 15.05 -6.31
N ARG A 143 -5.47 14.98 -6.98
CA ARG A 143 -5.36 14.86 -8.42
C ARG A 143 -4.65 13.58 -8.87
N VAL A 144 -3.91 12.92 -7.97
CA VAL A 144 -3.26 11.64 -8.23
C VAL A 144 -3.52 10.72 -7.05
N ILE A 145 -4.03 9.51 -7.33
CA ILE A 145 -4.36 8.52 -6.30
C ILE A 145 -3.64 7.21 -6.62
N ALA A 146 -2.84 6.74 -5.68
CA ALA A 146 -2.23 5.41 -5.67
C ALA A 146 -3.12 4.46 -4.88
N PHE A 147 -3.67 3.45 -5.55
CA PHE A 147 -4.56 2.46 -4.94
C PHE A 147 -3.83 1.15 -4.66
N GLN A 148 -4.12 0.57 -3.50
CA GLN A 148 -3.69 -0.76 -3.09
C GLN A 148 -4.91 -1.65 -2.84
N GLU A 149 -4.72 -2.98 -2.86
CA GLU A 149 -5.76 -3.98 -2.68
C GLU A 149 -6.93 -3.87 -3.67
N VAL A 150 -6.62 -3.60 -4.90
CA VAL A 150 -7.59 -3.53 -6.00
C VAL A 150 -7.40 -4.68 -6.97
N ARG A 151 -8.47 -5.09 -7.66
CA ARG A 151 -8.40 -6.17 -8.65
C ARG A 151 -7.90 -5.70 -10.01
N SER A 152 -8.30 -4.52 -10.43
CA SER A 152 -7.96 -3.98 -11.77
C SER A 152 -8.35 -2.51 -11.91
N SER A 153 -7.92 -1.89 -13.02
CA SER A 153 -8.37 -0.56 -13.42
C SER A 153 -9.90 -0.45 -13.61
N ALA A 154 -10.59 -1.56 -13.82
CA ALA A 154 -12.06 -1.54 -13.97
C ALA A 154 -12.76 -1.10 -12.67
N VAL A 155 -12.34 -1.59 -11.50
CA VAL A 155 -12.92 -1.15 -10.23
C VAL A 155 -12.54 0.30 -9.92
N ILE A 156 -11.35 0.77 -10.34
CA ILE A 156 -10.96 2.17 -10.16
C ILE A 156 -11.91 3.09 -10.92
N LYS A 157 -12.27 2.76 -12.16
CA LYS A 157 -13.25 3.53 -12.93
C LYS A 157 -14.62 3.58 -12.26
N LEU A 158 -15.05 2.50 -11.60
CA LEU A 158 -16.30 2.48 -10.84
C LEU A 158 -16.28 3.45 -9.65
N VAL A 159 -15.18 3.46 -8.88
CA VAL A 159 -15.06 4.31 -7.69
C VAL A 159 -14.69 5.77 -8.00
N LEU A 160 -14.17 6.07 -9.17
CA LEU A 160 -14.02 7.45 -9.65
C LEU A 160 -15.38 8.12 -9.92
N GLY A 161 -16.45 7.33 -10.14
CA GLY A 161 -17.81 7.83 -10.29
C GLY A 161 -17.91 8.94 -11.36
N GLN A 162 -18.41 10.11 -10.98
CA GLN A 162 -18.56 11.27 -11.87
C GLN A 162 -17.24 11.85 -12.42
N TYR A 163 -16.09 11.43 -11.85
CA TYR A 163 -14.76 11.87 -12.30
C TYR A 163 -14.10 10.89 -13.28
N ALA A 164 -14.73 9.75 -13.60
CA ALA A 164 -14.12 8.70 -14.41
C ALA A 164 -13.61 9.19 -15.79
N ASP A 165 -14.33 10.12 -16.42
CA ASP A 165 -13.94 10.69 -17.72
C ASP A 165 -12.80 11.72 -17.62
N LYS A 166 -12.58 12.29 -16.42
CA LYS A 166 -11.54 13.29 -16.18
C LYS A 166 -10.20 12.67 -15.78
N PHE A 167 -10.22 11.40 -15.37
CA PHE A 167 -9.05 10.68 -14.90
C PHE A 167 -8.64 9.59 -15.89
N ASP A 168 -7.34 9.45 -16.07
CA ASP A 168 -6.75 8.25 -16.64
C ASP A 168 -6.38 7.27 -15.55
N VAL A 169 -6.31 5.98 -15.91
CA VAL A 169 -6.09 4.87 -14.94
C VAL A 169 -5.12 3.86 -15.53
N CYS A 170 -4.21 3.37 -14.71
CA CYS A 170 -3.44 2.17 -15.02
C CYS A 170 -3.37 1.22 -13.80
N ASP A 171 -3.07 -0.05 -14.06
CA ASP A 171 -2.85 -1.06 -13.02
C ASP A 171 -1.66 -1.96 -13.35
N ALA A 172 -1.13 -2.66 -12.35
CA ALA A 172 0.06 -3.50 -12.49
C ALA A 172 -0.19 -4.86 -13.15
N LYS A 173 -1.43 -5.18 -13.56
CA LYS A 173 -1.79 -6.45 -14.25
C LYS A 173 -1.30 -7.71 -13.52
N HIS A 174 -1.38 -7.72 -12.20
CA HIS A 174 -0.92 -8.84 -11.40
C HIS A 174 -1.78 -10.10 -11.56
N THR A 175 -1.15 -11.28 -11.41
CA THR A 175 -1.81 -12.60 -11.51
C THR A 175 -2.53 -13.03 -10.24
N ALA A 176 -2.61 -12.16 -9.22
CA ALA A 176 -3.39 -12.35 -8.01
C ALA A 176 -4.51 -11.32 -7.91
N PHE A 177 -5.46 -11.53 -6.97
CA PHE A 177 -6.58 -10.59 -6.78
C PHE A 177 -6.08 -9.20 -6.43
N GLN A 178 -5.18 -9.10 -5.45
CA GLN A 178 -4.61 -7.81 -5.06
C GLN A 178 -3.57 -7.33 -6.06
N THR A 179 -3.82 -6.18 -6.65
CA THR A 179 -2.83 -5.46 -7.44
C THR A 179 -2.73 -4.00 -6.99
N LEU A 180 -1.93 -3.23 -7.71
CA LEU A 180 -1.77 -1.80 -7.56
C LEU A 180 -2.35 -1.08 -8.76
N ALA A 181 -2.88 0.13 -8.52
CA ALA A 181 -3.33 0.99 -9.60
C ALA A 181 -3.01 2.45 -9.30
N PHE A 182 -2.98 3.27 -10.35
CA PHE A 182 -3.03 4.71 -10.27
C PHE A 182 -4.26 5.25 -11.00
N ALA A 183 -4.80 6.36 -10.48
CA ALA A 183 -5.65 7.26 -11.22
C ALA A 183 -5.07 8.67 -11.11
N TRP A 184 -5.10 9.42 -12.22
CA TRP A 184 -4.64 10.81 -12.25
C TRP A 184 -5.55 11.67 -13.12
N ASP A 185 -5.77 12.90 -12.67
CA ASP A 185 -6.47 13.91 -13.45
C ASP A 185 -5.65 14.22 -14.71
N LYS A 186 -6.28 14.12 -15.89
CA LYS A 186 -5.64 14.34 -17.18
C LYS A 186 -4.98 15.70 -17.31
N THR A 187 -5.44 16.68 -16.53
CA THR A 187 -4.89 18.05 -16.57
C THR A 187 -3.58 18.21 -15.80
N VAL A 188 -3.16 17.22 -15.01
CA VAL A 188 -1.91 17.28 -14.21
C VAL A 188 -0.68 17.10 -15.09
N THR A 189 -0.80 16.40 -16.19
CA THR A 189 0.33 16.10 -17.07
C THR A 189 0.21 16.79 -18.42
N SER A 190 1.30 17.38 -18.90
CA SER A 190 1.38 18.02 -20.24
C SER A 190 1.73 17.04 -21.36
N LYS A 191 2.16 15.82 -21.03
CA LYS A 191 2.52 14.75 -21.96
C LYS A 191 1.85 13.44 -21.55
N PRO A 192 1.73 12.45 -22.46
CA PRO A 192 1.22 11.14 -22.12
C PRO A 192 1.95 10.55 -20.92
N ALA A 193 1.21 10.12 -19.91
CA ALA A 193 1.75 9.48 -18.71
C ALA A 193 2.32 8.09 -19.04
N GLN A 194 3.32 7.66 -18.28
CA GLN A 194 3.91 6.34 -18.42
C GLN A 194 3.69 5.53 -17.14
N CYS A 195 3.08 4.35 -17.29
CA CYS A 195 2.95 3.37 -16.21
C CYS A 195 3.92 2.21 -16.43
N VAL A 196 4.77 1.96 -15.45
CA VAL A 196 5.78 0.90 -15.50
C VAL A 196 5.68 0.03 -14.27
N VAL A 197 5.57 -1.28 -14.46
CA VAL A 197 5.53 -2.27 -13.38
C VAL A 197 6.96 -2.61 -12.94
N GLU A 198 7.18 -2.69 -11.62
CA GLU A 198 8.38 -3.28 -11.02
C GLU A 198 8.07 -4.73 -10.60
N PRO A 199 8.31 -5.71 -11.47
CA PRO A 199 7.94 -7.09 -11.20
C PRO A 199 8.80 -7.77 -10.15
N ALA A 200 10.01 -7.28 -9.90
CA ALA A 200 10.93 -7.89 -8.94
C ALA A 200 10.37 -7.87 -7.50
N LEU A 201 9.51 -6.88 -7.16
CA LEU A 201 8.84 -6.85 -5.86
C LEU A 201 7.81 -7.97 -5.68
N ALA A 202 7.34 -8.62 -6.76
CA ALA A 202 6.36 -9.71 -6.71
C ALA A 202 7.03 -11.05 -6.40
N ILE A 203 7.79 -11.13 -5.32
CA ILE A 203 8.45 -12.38 -4.91
C ILE A 203 7.42 -13.43 -4.49
N LYS A 204 7.80 -14.71 -4.58
CA LYS A 204 6.96 -15.84 -4.19
C LYS A 204 6.61 -15.80 -2.70
N ASP A 205 5.45 -16.31 -2.34
CA ASP A 205 4.89 -16.31 -0.98
C ASP A 205 4.20 -17.66 -0.70
N PRO A 206 4.84 -18.62 -0.04
CA PRO A 206 6.17 -18.58 0.60
C PRO A 206 7.35 -18.54 -0.37
N PRO A 207 8.47 -17.88 0.01
CA PRO A 207 9.57 -17.59 -0.91
C PRO A 207 10.44 -18.82 -1.24
N ASN A 208 10.41 -19.84 -0.40
CA ASN A 208 11.22 -21.05 -0.52
C ASN A 208 10.48 -22.23 -1.15
N ASP A 209 9.20 -22.07 -1.49
CA ASP A 209 8.41 -23.11 -2.18
C ASP A 209 8.39 -22.84 -3.69
N PRO A 210 9.13 -23.66 -4.48
CA PRO A 210 9.15 -23.50 -5.94
C PRO A 210 7.79 -23.81 -6.59
N ALA A 211 6.94 -24.59 -5.92
CA ALA A 211 5.62 -24.98 -6.41
C ALA A 211 4.54 -23.93 -6.15
N THR A 212 4.82 -22.91 -5.31
CA THR A 212 3.81 -21.89 -5.03
C THR A 212 3.45 -21.05 -6.26
N PHE A 213 2.17 -20.89 -6.50
CA PHE A 213 1.62 -19.98 -7.51
C PHE A 213 1.42 -18.57 -6.97
N ARG A 214 1.49 -18.38 -5.65
CA ARG A 214 1.30 -17.10 -5.02
C ARG A 214 2.57 -16.28 -5.09
N SER A 215 2.40 -14.99 -5.34
CA SER A 215 3.41 -13.98 -5.14
C SER A 215 2.78 -12.77 -4.44
N VAL A 216 3.60 -11.99 -3.77
CA VAL A 216 3.20 -10.66 -3.29
C VAL A 216 3.05 -9.72 -4.48
N ARG A 217 2.62 -8.49 -4.23
CA ARG A 217 2.33 -7.50 -5.28
C ARG A 217 3.62 -6.97 -5.89
N PRO A 218 3.64 -6.71 -7.21
CA PRO A 218 4.69 -5.92 -7.84
C PRO A 218 4.63 -4.46 -7.37
N GLY A 219 5.64 -3.66 -7.69
CA GLY A 219 5.57 -2.21 -7.63
C GLY A 219 4.93 -1.63 -8.90
N LEU A 220 4.43 -0.39 -8.82
CA LEU A 220 3.90 0.33 -9.97
C LEU A 220 4.40 1.78 -9.96
N ALA A 221 5.08 2.21 -11.01
CA ALA A 221 5.51 3.59 -11.21
C ALA A 221 4.60 4.30 -12.20
N LEU A 222 4.22 5.54 -11.88
CA LEU A 222 3.54 6.48 -12.76
C LEU A 222 4.45 7.69 -12.99
N THR A 223 4.91 7.92 -14.21
CA THR A 223 5.66 9.13 -14.56
C THR A 223 4.74 10.11 -15.29
N LEU A 224 4.65 11.30 -14.73
CA LEU A 224 3.91 12.46 -15.26
C LEU A 224 4.90 13.53 -15.72
N THR A 225 4.51 14.38 -16.65
CA THR A 225 5.24 15.60 -17.00
C THR A 225 4.46 16.79 -16.46
N VAL A 226 4.96 17.40 -15.40
CA VAL A 226 4.34 18.55 -14.73
C VAL A 226 5.27 19.76 -14.89
N ASN A 227 4.76 20.85 -15.47
CA ASN A 227 5.60 22.04 -15.77
C ASN A 227 6.87 21.68 -16.55
N ASP A 228 6.75 20.83 -17.57
CA ASP A 228 7.83 20.33 -18.41
C ASP A 228 8.92 19.51 -17.69
N GLN A 229 8.69 19.17 -16.44
CA GLN A 229 9.59 18.33 -15.63
C GLN A 229 8.96 16.96 -15.38
N PRO A 230 9.72 15.87 -15.53
CA PRO A 230 9.24 14.55 -15.15
C PRO A 230 9.15 14.41 -13.64
N VAL A 231 8.06 13.81 -13.17
CA VAL A 231 7.85 13.41 -11.77
C VAL A 231 7.37 11.97 -11.76
N THR A 232 8.02 11.11 -10.99
CA THR A 232 7.61 9.71 -10.87
C THR A 232 6.98 9.43 -9.51
N LEU A 233 5.76 8.89 -9.52
CA LEU A 233 5.09 8.38 -8.32
C LEU A 233 5.25 6.85 -8.31
N MET A 234 5.73 6.31 -7.19
CA MET A 234 6.01 4.88 -6.99
C MET A 234 5.02 4.33 -5.98
N ASN A 235 4.08 3.49 -6.43
CA ASN A 235 3.07 2.86 -5.59
C ASN A 235 3.55 1.49 -5.12
N ILE A 236 3.48 1.25 -3.82
CA ILE A 236 3.84 -0.02 -3.20
C ILE A 236 2.73 -0.55 -2.30
N HIS A 237 2.70 -1.87 -2.17
CA HIS A 237 1.97 -2.59 -1.14
C HIS A 237 2.82 -3.79 -0.71
N LEU A 238 3.62 -3.60 0.32
CA LEU A 238 4.57 -4.62 0.79
C LEU A 238 3.87 -5.75 1.55
N LYS A 239 4.62 -6.78 1.90
CA LYS A 239 4.07 -7.95 2.60
C LYS A 239 3.53 -7.56 3.98
N ALA A 240 2.28 -7.89 4.24
CA ALA A 240 1.61 -7.69 5.52
C ALA A 240 2.10 -8.65 6.62
N ALA A 241 1.74 -8.34 7.86
CA ALA A 241 1.94 -9.16 9.05
C ALA A 241 3.37 -9.21 9.62
N CYS A 242 4.21 -8.20 9.29
CA CYS A 242 5.52 -7.99 9.88
C CYS A 242 5.73 -6.51 10.27
N ALA A 243 4.75 -5.90 10.93
CA ALA A 243 4.73 -4.46 11.18
C ALA A 243 5.45 -4.02 12.46
N SER A 244 5.83 -4.95 13.34
CA SER A 244 6.43 -4.62 14.64
C SER A 244 7.87 -4.20 14.49
N VAL A 245 8.21 -3.06 15.10
CA VAL A 245 9.55 -2.47 15.07
C VAL A 245 10.40 -2.95 16.26
N THR A 246 9.73 -3.31 17.35
CA THR A 246 10.35 -3.82 18.57
C THR A 246 9.63 -5.07 19.07
N ASN A 247 10.32 -5.89 19.88
CA ASN A 247 9.73 -7.05 20.54
C ASN A 247 8.72 -6.68 21.66
N SER A 248 8.36 -5.41 21.78
CA SER A 248 7.59 -4.91 22.92
C SER A 248 6.07 -5.13 22.79
N ASP A 249 5.56 -5.60 21.65
CA ASP A 249 4.13 -5.92 21.55
C ASP A 249 3.85 -7.40 21.90
N PRO A 250 3.49 -7.71 23.16
CA PRO A 250 3.26 -9.08 23.58
C PRO A 250 2.02 -9.73 22.94
N ARG A 251 1.21 -8.94 22.23
CA ARG A 251 0.02 -9.45 21.52
C ARG A 251 0.40 -10.15 20.22
N TYR A 252 1.52 -9.76 19.62
CA TYR A 252 1.97 -10.23 18.33
C TYR A 252 3.49 -10.48 18.34
N PRO A 253 3.98 -11.43 19.18
CA PRO A 253 5.39 -11.80 19.18
C PRO A 253 5.80 -12.39 17.82
N GLY A 254 7.06 -12.31 17.49
CA GLY A 254 7.60 -12.88 16.25
C GLY A 254 7.17 -12.13 15.00
N ARG A 255 6.98 -10.80 15.08
CA ARG A 255 6.57 -9.91 13.98
C ARG A 255 7.59 -8.82 13.67
N MET A 256 8.79 -8.95 14.17
CA MET A 256 9.92 -8.12 13.77
C MET A 256 10.45 -8.58 12.41
N LEU A 257 11.08 -7.66 11.68
CA LEU A 257 11.57 -7.95 10.33
C LEU A 257 12.60 -9.09 10.27
N THR A 258 13.35 -9.29 11.37
CA THR A 258 14.33 -10.38 11.53
C THR A 258 13.74 -11.68 12.08
N ASP A 259 12.46 -11.71 12.43
CA ASP A 259 11.86 -12.92 12.99
C ASP A 259 11.69 -14.00 11.92
N ALA A 260 11.93 -15.25 12.33
CA ALA A 260 11.85 -16.42 11.46
C ALA A 260 10.38 -16.84 11.22
N ASN A 261 9.59 -15.97 10.61
CA ASN A 261 8.27 -16.30 10.10
C ASN A 261 8.14 -15.92 8.63
N GLU A 262 7.30 -16.63 7.91
CA GLU A 262 7.11 -16.46 6.46
C GLU A 262 6.85 -15.01 6.04
N ALA A 263 6.00 -14.29 6.77
CA ALA A 263 5.63 -12.92 6.41
C ALA A 263 6.83 -11.97 6.55
N CYS A 264 7.62 -12.12 7.61
CA CYS A 264 8.82 -11.30 7.83
C CYS A 264 9.93 -11.66 6.85
N GLU A 265 10.11 -12.94 6.53
CA GLU A 265 11.07 -13.37 5.51
C GLU A 265 10.74 -12.76 4.15
N VAL A 266 9.47 -12.78 3.73
CA VAL A 266 9.03 -12.17 2.46
C VAL A 266 9.25 -10.66 2.47
N LEU A 267 8.84 -9.97 3.53
CA LEU A 267 9.05 -8.52 3.63
C LEU A 267 10.54 -8.18 3.62
N ASN A 268 11.35 -8.91 4.36
CA ASN A 268 12.80 -8.70 4.42
C ASN A 268 13.46 -8.82 3.05
N ARG A 269 13.00 -9.78 2.22
CA ARG A 269 13.49 -9.94 0.83
C ARG A 269 13.00 -8.83 -0.11
N GLN A 270 11.88 -8.16 0.19
CA GLN A 270 11.40 -7.03 -0.61
C GLN A 270 12.22 -5.76 -0.38
N VAL A 271 12.85 -5.60 0.77
CA VAL A 271 13.55 -4.37 1.14
C VAL A 271 14.65 -4.00 0.15
N PRO A 272 15.66 -4.86 -0.18
CA PRO A 272 16.73 -4.49 -1.12
C PRO A 272 16.22 -4.31 -2.55
N ILE A 273 15.13 -5.00 -2.90
CA ILE A 273 14.51 -4.84 -4.22
C ILE A 273 13.88 -3.45 -4.32
N LEU A 274 13.21 -3.02 -3.24
CA LEU A 274 12.62 -1.68 -3.15
C LEU A 274 13.69 -0.59 -3.22
N GLU A 275 14.76 -0.72 -2.45
CA GLU A 275 15.91 0.17 -2.44
C GLU A 275 16.49 0.33 -3.84
N ASN A 276 16.92 -0.76 -4.47
CA ASN A 276 17.42 -0.77 -5.84
C ASN A 276 16.44 -0.13 -6.85
N TRP A 277 15.12 -0.31 -6.65
CA TRP A 277 14.12 0.33 -7.51
C TRP A 277 14.07 1.84 -7.29
N ILE A 278 14.14 2.30 -6.05
CA ILE A 278 14.20 3.74 -5.69
C ILE A 278 15.41 4.39 -6.38
N GLU A 279 16.58 3.78 -6.27
CA GLU A 279 17.82 4.29 -6.88
C GLU A 279 17.73 4.38 -8.41
N ARG A 280 17.21 3.31 -9.06
CA ARG A 280 17.01 3.32 -10.52
C ARG A 280 16.02 4.39 -10.98
N VAL A 281 14.97 4.67 -10.19
CA VAL A 281 14.01 5.74 -10.47
C VAL A 281 14.67 7.08 -10.26
N ALA A 282 15.36 7.30 -9.14
CA ALA A 282 16.03 8.55 -8.80
C ALA A 282 17.08 8.95 -9.82
N ALA A 283 17.85 7.98 -10.35
CA ALA A 283 18.85 8.22 -11.39
C ALA A 283 18.25 8.77 -12.71
N LYS A 284 16.98 8.44 -12.98
CA LYS A 284 16.25 8.88 -14.19
C LYS A 284 15.37 10.10 -13.92
N THR A 285 14.77 10.14 -12.75
CA THR A 285 13.76 11.14 -12.35
C THR A 285 14.03 11.56 -10.92
N PRO A 286 14.86 12.61 -10.69
CA PRO A 286 15.21 13.08 -9.35
C PRO A 286 14.00 13.52 -8.51
N ARG A 287 12.89 13.93 -9.16
CA ARG A 287 11.63 14.27 -8.50
C ARG A 287 10.76 13.03 -8.44
N PHE A 288 10.71 12.37 -7.29
CA PHE A 288 9.82 11.21 -7.12
C PHE A 288 9.10 11.23 -5.77
N VAL A 289 7.98 10.51 -5.74
CA VAL A 289 7.17 10.25 -4.55
C VAL A 289 7.03 8.73 -4.41
N LEU A 290 7.46 8.17 -3.28
CA LEU A 290 7.16 6.79 -2.92
C LEU A 290 5.98 6.79 -1.95
N LEU A 291 4.90 6.08 -2.29
CA LEU A 291 3.68 6.11 -1.48
C LEU A 291 2.95 4.77 -1.54
N GLY A 292 2.13 4.50 -0.53
CA GLY A 292 1.32 3.29 -0.46
C GLY A 292 1.34 2.65 0.93
N ASP A 293 0.95 1.39 0.96
CA ASP A 293 0.95 0.57 2.16
C ASP A 293 2.29 -0.16 2.31
N PHE A 294 3.12 0.38 3.19
CA PHE A 294 4.43 -0.20 3.52
C PHE A 294 4.29 -1.43 4.41
N ASN A 295 3.12 -1.65 5.00
CA ASN A 295 2.89 -2.66 6.02
C ASN A 295 3.91 -2.63 7.17
N ARG A 296 4.52 -1.46 7.38
CA ARG A 296 5.57 -1.21 8.37
C ARG A 296 5.37 0.16 9.02
N ARG A 297 5.62 0.24 10.32
CA ARG A 297 5.49 1.48 11.10
C ARG A 297 6.75 2.34 10.95
N ILE A 298 6.86 3.04 9.84
CA ILE A 298 8.03 3.90 9.53
C ILE A 298 8.22 5.00 10.59
N ASP A 299 7.13 5.58 11.10
CA ASP A 299 7.22 6.62 12.15
C ASP A 299 7.88 6.08 13.43
N ASP A 300 7.66 4.79 13.77
CA ASP A 300 8.30 4.15 14.90
C ASP A 300 9.78 3.84 14.61
N GLU A 301 10.13 3.45 13.39
CA GLU A 301 11.52 3.22 12.97
C GLU A 301 12.34 4.52 12.99
N LEU A 302 11.78 5.63 12.51
CA LEU A 302 12.42 6.95 12.54
C LEU A 302 12.80 7.39 13.95
N ALA A 303 12.05 6.95 14.97
CA ALA A 303 12.32 7.27 16.36
C ALA A 303 13.45 6.45 16.99
N LEU A 304 13.91 5.38 16.34
CA LEU A 304 14.85 4.41 16.96
C LEU A 304 16.31 4.79 16.82
N ALA A 305 16.73 5.62 15.91
CA ALA A 305 18.15 5.97 15.65
C ALA A 305 19.08 4.74 15.72
N PRO A 306 18.94 3.75 14.81
CA PRO A 306 19.72 2.51 14.85
C PRO A 306 21.21 2.76 14.65
N LYS A 307 22.05 1.86 15.14
CA LYS A 307 23.49 1.91 14.89
C LYS A 307 23.80 1.50 13.46
N ALA A 308 24.88 2.02 12.88
CA ALA A 308 25.28 1.70 11.51
C ALA A 308 25.47 0.20 11.25
N ASN A 309 25.89 -0.59 12.25
CA ASN A 309 26.02 -2.05 12.13
C ASN A 309 24.68 -2.83 12.24
N GLU A 310 23.57 -2.14 12.47
CA GLU A 310 22.22 -2.71 12.47
C GLU A 310 21.49 -2.45 11.15
N ILE A 311 22.08 -1.61 10.29
CA ILE A 311 21.63 -1.32 8.94
C ILE A 311 22.40 -2.24 8.00
N ARG A 312 21.73 -2.78 7.01
CA ARG A 312 22.30 -3.78 6.12
C ARG A 312 23.18 -3.16 5.06
N ALA A 313 24.29 -3.83 4.74
CA ALA A 313 25.01 -3.59 3.51
C ALA A 313 24.53 -4.56 2.43
N ASP A 314 23.94 -4.08 1.39
CA ASP A 314 23.56 -4.89 0.24
C ASP A 314 24.59 -4.85 -0.90
N GLY A 315 25.71 -4.15 -0.71
CA GLY A 315 26.77 -3.96 -1.67
C GLY A 315 26.68 -2.64 -2.45
N THR A 316 25.58 -1.89 -2.33
CA THR A 316 25.44 -0.51 -2.82
C THR A 316 25.84 0.49 -1.74
N ASP A 317 25.84 0.05 -0.49
CA ASP A 317 26.18 0.81 0.69
C ASP A 317 27.62 0.60 1.13
N PRO A 318 28.48 1.62 1.09
CA PRO A 318 29.86 1.51 1.55
C PRO A 318 29.99 1.40 3.08
N ALA A 319 28.94 1.66 3.84
CA ALA A 319 29.06 1.89 5.29
C ALA A 319 28.87 0.65 6.17
N SER A 320 28.30 -0.44 5.68
CA SER A 320 27.98 -1.60 6.55
C SER A 320 28.32 -2.97 5.95
N PRO A 321 29.60 -3.37 5.94
CA PRO A 321 30.03 -4.67 5.37
C PRO A 321 29.58 -5.89 6.16
N ASN A 322 28.77 -5.76 7.22
CA ASN A 322 28.63 -6.79 8.25
C ASN A 322 27.26 -7.42 8.42
N ASN A 323 26.29 -7.10 7.59
CA ASN A 323 24.90 -7.61 7.75
C ASN A 323 24.53 -8.79 6.85
N VAL A 324 25.52 -9.48 6.30
CA VAL A 324 25.27 -10.80 5.70
C VAL A 324 25.17 -11.80 6.86
N GLY A 325 24.01 -12.40 7.03
CA GLY A 325 23.83 -13.48 7.99
C GLY A 325 24.78 -14.64 7.72
N THR A 326 25.07 -15.44 8.73
CA THR A 326 25.98 -16.60 8.62
C THR A 326 25.55 -17.66 7.60
N ASP A 327 24.31 -17.58 7.13
CA ASP A 327 23.73 -18.41 6.05
C ASP A 327 23.85 -17.76 4.65
N GLY A 328 24.54 -16.63 4.52
CA GLY A 328 24.67 -15.88 3.28
C GLY A 328 23.38 -15.13 2.89
N LYS A 329 22.35 -15.17 3.72
CA LYS A 329 21.12 -14.43 3.51
C LYS A 329 21.24 -13.08 4.16
N VAL A 330 20.91 -12.10 3.41
CA VAL A 330 20.88 -10.73 3.88
C VAL A 330 19.58 -10.51 4.64
N SER A 331 19.66 -10.08 5.90
CA SER A 331 18.49 -9.73 6.71
C SER A 331 18.65 -8.31 7.24
N THR A 332 17.62 -7.51 7.08
CA THR A 332 17.58 -6.18 7.68
C THR A 332 16.68 -6.17 8.91
N LYS A 333 17.00 -5.31 9.85
CA LYS A 333 16.22 -5.10 11.07
C LYS A 333 15.19 -3.98 10.91
N TYR A 334 15.49 -3.03 10.04
CA TYR A 334 14.70 -1.83 9.80
C TYR A 334 14.48 -1.62 8.30
N LEU A 335 13.27 -1.31 7.91
CA LEU A 335 12.95 -1.05 6.52
C LEU A 335 13.34 0.37 6.12
N TRP A 336 13.00 1.36 6.96
CA TRP A 336 13.24 2.76 6.62
C TRP A 336 14.72 3.09 6.48
N GLN A 337 15.51 2.68 7.45
CA GLN A 337 16.93 2.96 7.45
C GLN A 337 17.64 2.31 6.26
N GLU A 338 17.20 1.12 5.88
CA GLU A 338 17.75 0.40 4.74
C GLU A 338 17.50 1.13 3.42
N ILE A 339 16.26 1.53 3.16
CA ILE A 339 15.92 2.21 1.90
C ILE A 339 16.35 3.68 1.85
N SER A 340 16.85 4.23 2.96
CA SER A 340 17.19 5.66 3.10
C SER A 340 18.63 5.94 3.49
N ASP A 341 19.48 4.93 3.66
CA ASP A 341 20.89 5.10 4.09
C ASP A 341 21.86 5.41 2.94
N GLY A 342 21.47 5.14 1.70
CA GLY A 342 22.24 5.42 0.49
C GLY A 342 21.85 6.73 -0.22
N THR A 343 21.88 6.69 -1.55
CA THR A 343 21.40 7.76 -2.44
C THR A 343 20.22 7.25 -3.25
N PRO A 344 19.10 7.97 -3.31
CA PRO A 344 18.91 9.40 -2.97
C PRO A 344 18.47 9.62 -1.53
N THR A 345 18.78 10.80 -0.98
CA THR A 345 18.15 11.27 0.26
C THR A 345 16.64 11.40 0.09
N MET A 346 15.90 10.88 1.05
CA MET A 346 14.44 10.87 1.06
C MET A 346 13.88 11.44 2.36
N HIS A 347 12.63 11.92 2.29
CA HIS A 347 11.93 12.53 3.40
C HIS A 347 10.54 11.92 3.55
N GLN A 348 10.32 11.17 4.62
CA GLN A 348 8.99 10.70 4.99
C GLN A 348 8.17 11.91 5.48
N LEU A 349 6.94 12.05 4.97
CA LEU A 349 6.05 13.12 5.39
C LEU A 349 5.37 12.76 6.71
N PRO A 350 5.62 13.50 7.81
CA PRO A 350 5.00 13.20 9.09
C PRO A 350 3.48 13.33 9.02
N LEU A 351 2.78 12.62 9.89
CA LEU A 351 1.34 12.72 10.00
C LEU A 351 0.96 13.98 10.82
N SER A 352 0.23 14.91 10.23
CA SER A 352 -0.18 16.15 10.88
C SER A 352 -1.27 15.94 11.94
N THR A 353 -2.14 14.92 11.73
CA THR A 353 -3.17 14.52 12.67
C THR A 353 -3.18 13.00 12.78
N LYS A 354 -3.22 12.46 14.01
CA LYS A 354 -3.05 11.03 14.23
C LYS A 354 -4.20 10.18 13.68
N ASP A 355 -5.40 10.64 13.71
CA ASP A 355 -6.58 9.82 13.36
C ASP A 355 -7.54 10.43 12.35
N GLY A 356 -7.59 11.76 12.19
CA GLY A 356 -8.42 12.40 11.16
C GLY A 356 -9.86 11.88 11.06
N GLY A 357 -10.41 11.32 12.15
CA GLY A 357 -11.71 10.62 12.15
C GLY A 357 -11.67 9.21 11.59
N CYS A 358 -10.50 8.61 11.44
CA CYS A 358 -10.31 7.29 10.86
C CYS A 358 -10.16 6.22 11.94
N SER A 359 -10.95 5.15 11.85
CA SER A 359 -10.89 3.99 12.73
C SER A 359 -9.97 2.86 12.23
N GLY A 360 -9.47 2.97 10.99
CA GLY A 360 -8.62 1.94 10.37
C GLY A 360 -7.19 1.87 10.89
N PHE A 361 -6.41 0.94 10.38
CA PHE A 361 -5.00 0.76 10.74
C PHE A 361 -4.21 2.07 10.60
N THR A 362 -3.33 2.32 11.57
CA THR A 362 -2.51 3.54 11.62
C THR A 362 -1.05 3.19 11.43
N GLY A 363 -0.31 4.07 10.75
CA GLY A 363 1.14 3.98 10.66
C GLY A 363 1.67 2.93 9.69
N LEU A 364 0.84 2.41 8.78
CA LEU A 364 1.24 1.48 7.71
C LEU A 364 1.32 2.15 6.34
N ASP A 365 0.47 3.16 6.10
CA ASP A 365 0.44 3.93 4.86
C ASP A 365 1.33 5.16 4.99
N HIS A 366 2.24 5.36 4.03
CA HIS A 366 3.19 6.47 4.06
C HIS A 366 3.26 7.19 2.72
N ILE A 367 3.73 8.45 2.77
CA ILE A 367 4.14 9.26 1.64
C ILE A 367 5.57 9.73 1.91
N VAL A 368 6.46 9.41 1.00
CA VAL A 368 7.90 9.76 1.04
C VAL A 368 8.22 10.56 -0.20
N ILE A 369 8.99 11.62 -0.08
CA ILE A 369 9.42 12.46 -1.21
C ILE A 369 10.93 12.49 -1.33
N SER A 370 11.42 12.64 -2.54
CA SER A 370 12.84 12.86 -2.82
C SER A 370 13.32 14.21 -2.31
N ASP A 371 14.62 14.34 -2.11
CA ASP A 371 15.25 15.62 -1.75
C ASP A 371 14.98 16.72 -2.79
N ALA A 372 14.97 16.37 -4.07
CA ALA A 372 14.61 17.31 -5.15
C ALA A 372 13.18 17.86 -5.02
N LEU A 373 12.20 17.05 -4.60
CA LEU A 373 10.86 17.52 -4.29
C LEU A 373 10.84 18.32 -2.99
N LYS A 374 11.60 17.92 -1.99
CA LYS A 374 11.72 18.65 -0.73
C LYS A 374 12.24 20.06 -0.94
N ALA A 375 13.24 20.24 -1.82
CA ALA A 375 13.82 21.53 -2.14
C ALA A 375 12.81 22.56 -2.71
N ILE A 376 11.86 22.10 -3.55
CA ILE A 376 10.82 22.98 -4.12
C ILE A 376 9.56 23.08 -3.25
N ASN A 377 9.53 22.32 -2.17
CA ASN A 377 8.49 22.33 -1.15
C ASN A 377 9.11 22.71 0.21
N PRO A 378 9.59 23.94 0.39
CA PRO A 378 10.28 24.34 1.61
C PRO A 378 9.35 24.33 2.84
N GLY A 379 9.94 24.20 4.01
CA GLY A 379 9.20 24.14 5.27
C GLY A 379 8.78 22.72 5.65
N THR A 380 7.93 22.61 6.67
CA THR A 380 7.38 21.32 7.11
C THR A 380 6.19 20.97 6.24
N ILE A 381 6.36 19.95 5.39
CA ILE A 381 5.24 19.33 4.68
C ILE A 381 4.78 18.16 5.51
N ALA A 382 3.49 18.10 5.77
CA ALA A 382 2.86 17.01 6.48
C ALA A 382 1.84 16.32 5.58
N SER A 383 1.61 15.05 5.84
CA SER A 383 0.48 14.30 5.31
C SER A 383 -0.65 14.27 6.33
N ARG A 384 -1.85 13.92 5.90
CA ARG A 384 -2.98 13.69 6.79
C ARG A 384 -3.78 12.48 6.36
N ARG A 385 -4.52 11.89 7.28
CA ARG A 385 -5.49 10.84 7.00
C ARG A 385 -6.86 11.45 6.73
N VAL A 386 -7.63 10.81 5.86
CA VAL A 386 -9.01 11.17 5.54
C VAL A 386 -9.90 10.02 5.94
N ALA A 387 -10.97 10.29 6.68
CA ALA A 387 -11.93 9.26 7.05
C ALA A 387 -12.58 8.65 5.79
N VAL A 388 -12.75 7.32 5.80
CA VAL A 388 -13.53 6.63 4.77
C VAL A 388 -15.02 6.76 5.08
N ALA A 389 -15.84 6.85 4.02
CA ALA A 389 -17.29 6.76 4.17
C ALA A 389 -17.68 5.36 4.69
N THR A 390 -18.58 5.31 5.65
CA THR A 390 -18.96 4.06 6.32
C THR A 390 -20.26 3.48 5.75
N VAL A 391 -20.28 2.15 5.62
CA VAL A 391 -21.54 1.43 5.26
C VAL A 391 -22.51 1.49 6.43
N PRO A 392 -23.77 1.89 6.22
CA PRO A 392 -24.79 1.83 7.25
C PRO A 392 -24.96 0.41 7.78
N ASN A 393 -25.14 0.25 9.08
CA ASN A 393 -25.26 -1.05 9.77
C ASN A 393 -24.04 -1.97 9.59
N GLN A 394 -22.93 -1.44 9.13
CA GLN A 394 -21.61 -2.07 9.09
C GLN A 394 -21.58 -3.51 8.54
N LYS A 395 -22.42 -3.81 7.55
CA LYS A 395 -22.52 -5.15 6.95
C LYS A 395 -21.22 -5.61 6.27
N ILE A 396 -20.51 -4.69 5.63
CA ILE A 396 -19.15 -4.86 5.11
C ILE A 396 -18.35 -3.62 5.45
N GLU A 397 -17.12 -3.79 5.91
CA GLU A 397 -16.19 -2.69 6.11
C GLU A 397 -15.81 -2.07 4.76
N THR A 398 -15.87 -0.73 4.65
CA THR A 398 -15.48 -0.03 3.41
C THR A 398 -14.00 -0.24 3.14
N SER A 399 -13.15 0.09 4.11
CA SER A 399 -11.74 -0.26 4.16
C SER A 399 -11.27 -0.21 5.61
N ASP A 400 -10.33 -1.09 5.96
CA ASP A 400 -9.59 -1.06 7.22
C ASP A 400 -8.39 -0.10 7.18
N HIS A 401 -8.19 0.61 6.07
CA HIS A 401 -7.25 1.70 5.90
C HIS A 401 -7.97 3.01 5.57
N CYS A 402 -7.35 4.12 5.93
CA CYS A 402 -7.80 5.46 5.53
C CYS A 402 -6.85 6.04 4.50
N PRO A 403 -7.36 6.76 3.49
CA PRO A 403 -6.50 7.49 2.57
C PRO A 403 -5.51 8.39 3.29
N ARG A 404 -4.23 8.31 2.96
CA ARG A 404 -3.20 9.24 3.38
C ARG A 404 -2.93 10.21 2.25
N ILE A 405 -3.05 11.51 2.50
CA ILE A 405 -2.94 12.55 1.48
C ILE A 405 -1.88 13.58 1.82
N ALA A 406 -1.29 14.17 0.78
CA ALA A 406 -0.41 15.33 0.88
C ALA A 406 -0.64 16.27 -0.31
N SER A 407 -0.24 17.52 -0.18
CA SER A 407 -0.28 18.52 -1.25
C SER A 407 1.15 18.94 -1.57
N LEU A 408 1.59 18.73 -2.81
CA LEU A 408 2.99 18.87 -3.25
C LEU A 408 3.09 19.76 -4.47
N LYS A 409 4.09 20.62 -4.53
CA LYS A 409 4.56 21.23 -5.78
C LYS A 409 5.43 20.22 -6.51
N PHE A 410 5.24 20.08 -7.81
CA PHE A 410 6.01 19.20 -8.67
C PHE A 410 6.93 19.97 -9.62
#